data_99308f80dca2224d41f7539e4132cb81
#
_entry.id   99308f80dca2224d41f7539e4132cb81
#
_cell.length_a   1.000
_cell.length_b   1.000
_cell.length_c   1.000
_cell.angle_alpha   90.00
_cell.angle_beta   90.00
_cell.angle_gamma   90.00
#
_symmetry.space_group_name_H-M   'P 1'
#
loop_
_entity.id
_entity.type
_entity.pdbx_description
1 polymer ?
#
loop_
_entity_poly.entity_id
_entity_poly.type
_entity_poly.pdbx_seq_one_letter_code
_entity_poly.pdbx_strand_id
1 'polypeptide(L)'
;ILNLLGGMDQATSGSIMVDGQDVALYDEKKLTQYRRDDIGFVFQFYNLVQNLTALENVELASQISKDPLDEKMVLKRVELENRMNNFPAQLSGGEQQRVAIARAIAKNPKLLLCDEPTGALDYLTGKAILALLREMCDKYKMTVIVITHNSALAPMADRVIHLKNGKVDQMFLNEHPQPIQEIEW
;
A
#
# COMPACT_ATOMS: atom_id res chain seq x y z
N ILE A 1 -13.25 1.68 5.67
CA ILE A 1 -13.21 1.28 4.25
C ILE A 1 -12.05 0.36 3.99
N LEU A 2 -10.80 0.68 4.40
CA LEU A 2 -9.64 -0.21 4.18
C LEU A 2 -9.89 -1.63 4.67
N ASN A 3 -10.44 -1.80 5.87
CA ASN A 3 -10.71 -3.11 6.45
C ASN A 3 -11.72 -3.91 5.61
N LEU A 4 -12.72 -3.24 5.04
CA LEU A 4 -13.70 -3.88 4.14
C LEU A 4 -13.05 -4.29 2.81
N LEU A 5 -12.33 -3.37 2.17
CA LEU A 5 -11.62 -3.65 0.91
C LEU A 5 -10.54 -4.72 1.09
N GLY A 6 -9.87 -4.72 2.24
CA GLY A 6 -8.84 -5.69 2.56
C GLY A 6 -9.34 -7.02 3.11
N GLY A 7 -10.65 -7.21 3.24
CA GLY A 7 -11.25 -8.44 3.76
C GLY A 7 -10.92 -8.71 5.24
N MET A 8 -10.64 -7.66 6.03
CA MET A 8 -10.44 -7.75 7.49
C MET A 8 -11.74 -7.54 8.25
N ASP A 9 -12.77 -7.03 7.57
CA ASP A 9 -14.11 -6.80 8.10
C ASP A 9 -15.14 -7.17 7.02
N GLN A 10 -16.37 -7.46 7.40
CA GLN A 10 -17.44 -7.86 6.49
C GLN A 10 -18.42 -6.73 6.25
N ALA A 11 -18.86 -6.57 5.00
CA ALA A 11 -19.90 -5.62 4.65
C ALA A 11 -21.26 -6.12 5.18
N THR A 12 -22.01 -5.24 5.86
CA THR A 12 -23.38 -5.56 6.32
C THR A 12 -24.34 -5.74 5.14
N SER A 13 -24.10 -5.03 4.04
CA SER A 13 -24.88 -5.11 2.80
C SER A 13 -24.10 -4.49 1.64
N GLY A 14 -24.55 -4.73 0.41
CA GLY A 14 -23.89 -4.25 -0.81
C GLY A 14 -22.84 -5.25 -1.33
N SER A 15 -22.01 -4.82 -2.28
CA SER A 15 -21.00 -5.64 -2.94
C SER A 15 -19.64 -4.93 -2.96
N ILE A 16 -18.57 -5.71 -2.96
CA ILE A 16 -17.18 -5.25 -3.07
C ILE A 16 -16.56 -5.99 -4.25
N MET A 17 -16.55 -5.35 -5.42
CA MET A 17 -16.04 -5.97 -6.64
C MET A 17 -14.55 -5.75 -6.79
N VAL A 18 -13.76 -6.82 -6.75
CA VAL A 18 -12.32 -6.82 -7.01
C VAL A 18 -12.01 -7.86 -8.09
N ASP A 19 -11.43 -7.42 -9.18
CA ASP A 19 -11.09 -8.29 -10.33
C ASP A 19 -12.27 -9.17 -10.77
N GLY A 20 -13.47 -8.58 -10.86
CA GLY A 20 -14.70 -9.25 -11.29
C GLY A 20 -15.33 -10.20 -10.26
N GLN A 21 -14.81 -10.29 -9.05
CA GLN A 21 -15.32 -11.14 -7.97
C GLN A 21 -15.87 -10.30 -6.82
N ASP A 22 -16.99 -10.72 -6.25
CA ASP A 22 -17.60 -10.05 -5.10
C ASP A 22 -17.00 -10.59 -3.79
N VAL A 23 -16.07 -9.82 -3.23
CA VAL A 23 -15.37 -10.14 -1.98
C VAL A 23 -16.32 -10.16 -0.78
N ALA A 24 -17.43 -9.41 -0.82
CA ALA A 24 -18.42 -9.39 0.25
C ALA A 24 -19.09 -10.76 0.47
N LEU A 25 -19.05 -11.65 -0.53
CA LEU A 25 -19.60 -13.01 -0.46
C LEU A 25 -18.58 -14.06 -0.01
N TYR A 26 -17.35 -13.66 0.32
CA TYR A 26 -16.31 -14.61 0.71
C TYR A 26 -16.50 -15.09 2.14
N ASP A 27 -16.32 -16.40 2.34
CA ASP A 27 -16.15 -16.98 3.66
C ASP A 27 -14.76 -16.69 4.25
N GLU A 28 -14.55 -17.00 5.52
CA GLU A 28 -13.27 -16.77 6.22
C GLU A 28 -12.06 -17.41 5.51
N LYS A 29 -12.23 -18.56 4.91
CA LYS A 29 -11.15 -19.25 4.18
C LYS A 29 -10.78 -18.49 2.92
N LYS A 30 -11.75 -18.04 2.16
CA LYS A 30 -11.55 -17.23 0.95
C LYS A 30 -11.00 -15.84 1.29
N LEU A 31 -11.49 -15.20 2.36
CA LEU A 31 -10.94 -13.93 2.84
C LEU A 31 -9.47 -14.06 3.26
N THR A 32 -9.11 -15.17 3.92
CA THR A 32 -7.71 -15.45 4.27
C THR A 32 -6.85 -15.61 3.02
N GLN A 33 -7.33 -16.31 2.00
CA GLN A 33 -6.65 -16.47 0.74
C GLN A 33 -6.54 -15.12 -0.01
N TYR A 34 -7.62 -14.35 -0.05
CA TYR A 34 -7.65 -13.01 -0.65
C TYR A 34 -6.62 -12.07 -0.01
N ARG A 35 -6.58 -11.99 1.34
CA ARG A 35 -5.57 -11.21 2.05
C ARG A 35 -4.15 -11.69 1.77
N ARG A 36 -3.96 -13.00 1.63
CA ARG A 36 -2.66 -13.58 1.35
C ARG A 36 -2.16 -13.27 -0.05
N ASP A 37 -3.00 -13.44 -1.06
CA ASP A 37 -2.58 -13.44 -2.46
C ASP A 37 -2.84 -12.11 -3.19
N ASP A 38 -3.96 -11.44 -2.91
CA ASP A 38 -4.43 -10.31 -3.70
C ASP A 38 -4.19 -8.94 -3.03
N ILE A 39 -3.97 -8.88 -1.70
CA ILE A 39 -3.90 -7.63 -0.95
C ILE A 39 -2.51 -7.37 -0.36
N GLY A 40 -1.98 -6.19 -0.62
CA GLY A 40 -0.85 -5.60 0.12
C GLY A 40 -1.36 -4.51 1.07
N PHE A 41 -0.85 -4.48 2.30
CA PHE A 41 -1.15 -3.42 3.26
C PHE A 41 0.09 -2.61 3.60
N VAL A 42 -0.05 -1.30 3.59
CA VAL A 42 0.92 -0.32 4.07
C VAL A 42 0.24 0.54 5.13
N PHE A 43 0.74 0.49 6.35
CA PHE A 43 0.18 1.22 7.49
C PHE A 43 1.04 2.44 7.84
N GLN A 44 0.45 3.41 8.52
CA GLN A 44 1.12 4.60 9.03
C GLN A 44 2.27 4.24 10.00
N PHE A 45 2.04 3.26 10.87
CA PHE A 45 3.07 2.69 11.75
C PHE A 45 3.59 1.43 11.10
N TYR A 46 4.70 1.45 10.49
CA TYR A 46 5.36 0.47 9.60
C TYR A 46 5.10 -1.01 9.92
N ASN A 47 4.76 -1.37 11.17
CA ASN A 47 4.45 -2.71 11.65
C ASN A 47 5.51 -3.75 11.25
N LEU A 48 6.78 -3.36 11.32
CA LEU A 48 7.90 -4.25 11.08
C LEU A 48 8.18 -5.12 12.31
N VAL A 49 8.58 -6.35 12.05
CA VAL A 49 9.06 -7.26 13.09
C VAL A 49 10.47 -6.82 13.50
N GLN A 50 10.63 -6.36 14.74
CA GLN A 50 11.82 -5.63 15.21
C GLN A 50 13.08 -6.49 15.27
N ASN A 51 12.96 -7.79 15.46
CA ASN A 51 14.05 -8.75 15.52
C ASN A 51 14.35 -9.43 14.18
N LEU A 52 13.78 -8.95 13.10
CA LEU A 52 14.07 -9.36 11.73
C LEU A 52 14.71 -8.21 10.97
N THR A 53 15.64 -8.52 10.08
CA THR A 53 16.25 -7.56 9.15
C THR A 53 15.23 -7.04 8.13
N ALA A 54 15.59 -6.03 7.35
CA ALA A 54 14.76 -5.54 6.25
C ALA A 54 14.41 -6.66 5.26
N LEU A 55 15.39 -7.48 4.88
CA LEU A 55 15.17 -8.63 3.98
C LEU A 55 14.23 -9.65 4.61
N GLU A 56 14.47 -10.08 5.83
CA GLU A 56 13.64 -11.07 6.52
C GLU A 56 12.20 -10.57 6.76
N ASN A 57 11.99 -9.27 6.98
CA ASN A 57 10.65 -8.68 7.04
C ASN A 57 9.90 -8.81 5.70
N VAL A 58 10.60 -8.70 4.58
CA VAL A 58 10.01 -8.86 3.25
C VAL A 58 9.78 -10.34 2.94
N GLU A 59 10.76 -11.21 3.23
CA GLU A 59 10.66 -12.67 3.05
C GLU A 59 9.47 -13.27 3.81
N LEU A 60 9.19 -12.78 5.02
CA LEU A 60 8.04 -13.23 5.81
C LEU A 60 6.71 -13.11 5.05
N ALA A 61 6.57 -12.08 4.21
CA ALA A 61 5.36 -11.86 3.43
C ALA A 61 5.37 -12.65 2.10
N SER A 62 6.52 -12.77 1.44
CA SER A 62 6.64 -13.50 0.19
C SER A 62 6.44 -15.00 0.38
N GLN A 63 6.94 -15.58 1.49
CA GLN A 63 6.81 -17.01 1.80
C GLN A 63 5.37 -17.52 1.88
N ILE A 64 4.41 -16.66 2.20
CA ILE A 64 2.99 -17.05 2.28
C ILE A 64 2.24 -16.80 0.97
N SER A 65 2.80 -16.05 0.03
CA SER A 65 2.16 -15.71 -1.25
C SER A 65 2.28 -16.84 -2.27
N LYS A 66 1.31 -16.90 -3.18
CA LYS A 66 1.29 -17.90 -4.24
C LYS A 66 2.31 -17.64 -5.36
N ASP A 67 2.52 -16.37 -5.69
CA ASP A 67 3.37 -15.91 -6.81
C ASP A 67 4.18 -14.68 -6.38
N PRO A 68 5.11 -14.84 -5.41
CA PRO A 68 5.85 -13.71 -4.87
C PRO A 68 6.88 -13.16 -5.85
N LEU A 69 7.20 -11.89 -5.71
CA LEU A 69 8.33 -11.26 -6.37
C LEU A 69 9.62 -11.58 -5.60
N ASP A 70 10.76 -11.55 -6.30
CA ASP A 70 12.09 -11.65 -5.66
C ASP A 70 12.30 -10.50 -4.66
N GLU A 71 12.57 -10.86 -3.41
CA GLU A 71 12.64 -9.92 -2.27
C GLU A 71 13.78 -8.91 -2.42
N LYS A 72 14.92 -9.38 -2.92
CA LYS A 72 16.09 -8.51 -3.13
C LYS A 72 15.84 -7.53 -4.26
N MET A 73 15.17 -7.98 -5.34
CA MET A 73 14.75 -7.09 -6.41
C MET A 73 13.73 -6.06 -5.92
N VAL A 74 12.79 -6.46 -5.07
CA VAL A 74 11.81 -5.52 -4.48
C VAL A 74 12.50 -4.51 -3.58
N LEU A 75 13.43 -4.95 -2.70
CA LEU A 75 14.20 -4.05 -1.84
C LEU A 75 15.08 -3.07 -2.66
N LYS A 76 15.64 -3.53 -3.77
CA LYS A 76 16.36 -2.65 -4.69
C LYS A 76 15.44 -1.58 -5.31
N ARG A 77 14.22 -1.93 -5.69
CA ARG A 77 13.22 -0.98 -6.23
C ARG A 77 12.85 0.12 -5.25
N VAL A 78 12.83 -0.18 -3.97
CA VAL A 78 12.57 0.81 -2.91
C VAL A 78 13.86 1.46 -2.39
N GLU A 79 14.98 1.34 -3.11
CA GLU A 79 16.28 1.94 -2.79
C GLU A 79 16.88 1.50 -1.44
N LEU A 80 16.68 0.23 -1.08
CA LEU A 80 17.19 -0.37 0.16
C LEU A 80 18.20 -1.49 -0.08
N GLU A 81 18.83 -1.55 -1.26
CA GLU A 81 19.82 -2.59 -1.60
C GLU A 81 20.95 -2.68 -0.56
N ASN A 82 21.44 -1.54 -0.08
CA ASN A 82 22.53 -1.46 0.91
C ASN A 82 22.02 -1.56 2.37
N ARG A 83 20.74 -1.77 2.59
CA ARG A 83 20.09 -1.83 3.91
C ARG A 83 19.41 -3.17 4.21
N MET A 84 19.54 -4.14 3.32
CA MET A 84 18.85 -5.44 3.43
C MET A 84 19.09 -6.15 4.76
N ASN A 85 20.30 -6.05 5.30
CA ASN A 85 20.72 -6.72 6.53
C ASN A 85 20.55 -5.84 7.79
N ASN A 86 19.98 -4.63 7.66
CA ASN A 86 19.74 -3.77 8.80
C ASN A 86 18.42 -4.16 9.50
N PHE A 87 18.44 -4.10 10.84
CA PHE A 87 17.24 -4.22 11.65
C PHE A 87 16.44 -2.91 11.66
N PRO A 88 15.11 -2.94 11.92
CA PRO A 88 14.28 -1.72 11.94
C PRO A 88 14.86 -0.60 12.81
N ALA A 89 15.43 -0.91 13.97
CA ALA A 89 16.06 0.07 14.86
C ALA A 89 17.28 0.80 14.25
N GLN A 90 17.84 0.28 13.16
CA GLN A 90 18.98 0.86 12.44
C GLN A 90 18.56 1.65 11.20
N LEU A 91 17.26 1.73 10.95
CA LEU A 91 16.66 2.38 9.78
C LEU A 91 15.96 3.67 10.18
N SER A 92 16.07 4.70 9.36
CA SER A 92 15.24 5.91 9.48
C SER A 92 13.75 5.58 9.27
N GLY A 93 12.85 6.47 9.70
CA GLY A 93 11.42 6.31 9.50
C GLY A 93 11.05 6.08 8.04
N GLY A 94 11.65 6.84 7.12
CA GLY A 94 11.44 6.66 5.69
C GLY A 94 11.98 5.33 5.14
N GLU A 95 13.12 4.85 5.65
CA GLU A 95 13.63 3.52 5.30
C GLU A 95 12.71 2.42 5.83
N GLN A 96 12.21 2.54 7.06
CA GLN A 96 11.23 1.59 7.62
C GLN A 96 9.93 1.57 6.80
N GLN A 97 9.43 2.73 6.36
CA GLN A 97 8.26 2.81 5.49
C GLN A 97 8.53 2.13 4.14
N ARG A 98 9.72 2.33 3.55
CA ARG A 98 10.09 1.62 2.32
C ARG A 98 10.19 0.11 2.51
N VAL A 99 10.66 -0.38 3.65
CA VAL A 99 10.60 -1.82 3.99
C VAL A 99 9.15 -2.30 4.09
N ALA A 100 8.25 -1.54 4.72
CA ALA A 100 6.84 -1.90 4.82
C ALA A 100 6.16 -1.96 3.45
N ILE A 101 6.49 -1.02 2.55
CA ILE A 101 6.02 -1.03 1.16
C ILE A 101 6.60 -2.24 0.40
N ALA A 102 7.92 -2.49 0.53
CA ALA A 102 8.58 -3.65 -0.08
C ALA A 102 7.93 -4.96 0.36
N ARG A 103 7.66 -5.11 1.65
CA ARG A 103 6.93 -6.26 2.22
C ARG A 103 5.55 -6.45 1.59
N ALA A 104 4.81 -5.35 1.42
CA ALA A 104 3.48 -5.40 0.81
C ALA A 104 3.54 -5.77 -0.69
N ILE A 105 4.51 -5.21 -1.43
CA ILE A 105 4.71 -5.43 -2.87
C ILE A 105 5.27 -6.84 -3.16
N ALA A 106 6.13 -7.38 -2.29
CA ALA A 106 6.75 -8.69 -2.48
C ALA A 106 5.73 -9.83 -2.63
N LYS A 107 4.54 -9.66 -2.10
CA LYS A 107 3.40 -10.57 -2.30
C LYS A 107 2.86 -10.56 -3.73
N ASN A 108 3.29 -9.61 -4.58
CA ASN A 108 2.73 -9.37 -5.92
C ASN A 108 1.21 -9.14 -5.91
N PRO A 109 0.70 -8.23 -5.05
CA PRO A 109 -0.74 -8.06 -4.84
C PRO A 109 -1.40 -7.36 -6.03
N LYS A 110 -2.69 -7.62 -6.24
CA LYS A 110 -3.52 -6.86 -7.20
C LYS A 110 -3.89 -5.49 -6.69
N LEU A 111 -4.05 -5.37 -5.37
CA LEU A 111 -4.51 -4.16 -4.69
C LEU A 111 -3.59 -3.82 -3.52
N LEU A 112 -3.00 -2.64 -3.56
CA LEU A 112 -2.18 -2.08 -2.48
C LEU A 112 -3.01 -1.05 -1.71
N LEU A 113 -3.24 -1.32 -0.43
CA LEU A 113 -4.02 -0.48 0.48
C LEU A 113 -3.07 0.27 1.41
N CYS A 114 -3.05 1.59 1.31
CA CYS A 114 -2.17 2.46 2.07
C CYS A 114 -2.97 3.35 3.02
N ASP A 115 -2.69 3.24 4.32
CA ASP A 115 -3.29 4.06 5.37
C ASP A 115 -2.27 5.10 5.82
N GLU A 116 -2.49 6.38 5.47
CA GLU A 116 -1.62 7.51 5.78
C GLU A 116 -0.12 7.21 5.51
N PRO A 117 0.26 6.77 4.29
CA PRO A 117 1.60 6.23 4.04
C PRO A 117 2.73 7.27 4.21
N THR A 118 2.39 8.56 4.30
CA THR A 118 3.33 9.66 4.50
C THR A 118 3.15 10.39 5.83
N GLY A 119 2.17 10.01 6.65
CA GLY A 119 1.76 10.75 7.84
C GLY A 119 2.81 10.87 8.96
N ALA A 120 3.81 9.99 8.97
CA ALA A 120 4.91 10.01 9.95
C ALA A 120 6.27 10.43 9.34
N LEU A 121 6.28 10.97 8.11
CA LEU A 121 7.48 11.27 7.35
C LEU A 121 7.65 12.78 7.14
N ASP A 122 8.90 13.21 7.00
CA ASP A 122 9.20 14.55 6.50
C ASP A 122 8.78 14.70 5.04
N TYR A 123 8.67 15.95 4.59
CA TYR A 123 8.18 16.31 3.27
C TYR A 123 8.92 15.62 2.11
N LEU A 124 10.26 15.62 2.12
CA LEU A 124 11.06 15.03 1.03
C LEU A 124 10.90 13.51 1.00
N THR A 125 10.94 12.88 2.16
CA THR A 125 10.72 11.44 2.29
C THR A 125 9.29 11.07 1.87
N GLY A 126 8.29 11.86 2.28
CA GLY A 126 6.91 11.67 1.87
C GLY A 126 6.74 11.72 0.36
N LYS A 127 7.36 12.71 -0.33
CA LYS A 127 7.37 12.78 -1.80
C LYS A 127 7.99 11.54 -2.45
N ALA A 128 9.10 11.04 -1.92
CA ALA A 128 9.73 9.82 -2.44
C ALA A 128 8.82 8.59 -2.31
N ILE A 129 8.10 8.46 -1.19
CA ILE A 129 7.11 7.39 -1.00
C ILE A 129 5.96 7.49 -2.00
N LEU A 130 5.40 8.69 -2.20
CA LEU A 130 4.31 8.88 -3.17
C LEU A 130 4.77 8.60 -4.61
N ALA A 131 6.00 9.00 -4.96
CA ALA A 131 6.60 8.68 -6.26
C ALA A 131 6.72 7.16 -6.47
N LEU A 132 7.15 6.43 -5.43
CA LEU A 132 7.21 4.98 -5.46
C LEU A 132 5.82 4.35 -5.65
N LEU A 133 4.80 4.82 -4.91
CA LEU A 133 3.42 4.33 -5.06
C LEU A 133 2.86 4.62 -6.46
N ARG A 134 3.16 5.79 -7.03
CA ARG A 134 2.79 6.13 -8.41
C ARG A 134 3.48 5.20 -9.41
N GLU A 135 4.75 4.90 -9.21
CA GLU A 135 5.49 3.95 -10.05
C GLU A 135 4.83 2.56 -10.04
N MET A 136 4.31 2.11 -8.89
CA MET A 136 3.58 0.84 -8.81
C MET A 136 2.34 0.83 -9.70
N CYS A 137 1.59 1.95 -9.77
CA CYS A 137 0.47 2.08 -10.69
C CYS A 137 0.92 2.06 -12.15
N ASP A 138 1.88 2.90 -12.52
CA ASP A 138 2.23 3.16 -13.92
C ASP A 138 2.96 1.99 -14.57
N LYS A 139 3.98 1.44 -13.90
CA LYS A 139 4.84 0.39 -14.44
C LYS A 139 4.29 -1.02 -14.21
N TYR A 140 3.72 -1.27 -13.02
CA TYR A 140 3.30 -2.62 -12.63
C TYR A 140 1.80 -2.84 -12.72
N LYS A 141 1.04 -1.79 -13.14
CA LYS A 141 -0.43 -1.84 -13.30
C LYS A 141 -1.16 -2.27 -12.02
N MET A 142 -0.53 -2.02 -10.88
CA MET A 142 -1.12 -2.30 -9.58
C MET A 142 -2.16 -1.24 -9.24
N THR A 143 -3.30 -1.65 -8.69
CA THR A 143 -4.25 -0.69 -8.13
C THR A 143 -3.78 -0.26 -6.75
N VAL A 144 -3.54 1.03 -6.56
CA VAL A 144 -3.12 1.60 -5.25
C VAL A 144 -4.23 2.49 -4.72
N ILE A 145 -4.68 2.21 -3.50
CA ILE A 145 -5.64 3.05 -2.78
C ILE A 145 -4.92 3.68 -1.59
N VAL A 146 -4.86 5.01 -1.59
CA VAL A 146 -4.30 5.79 -0.48
C VAL A 146 -5.45 6.42 0.30
N ILE A 147 -5.53 6.14 1.58
CA ILE A 147 -6.39 6.88 2.51
C ILE A 147 -5.53 7.91 3.22
N THR A 148 -5.96 9.16 3.15
CA THR A 148 -5.26 10.27 3.79
C THR A 148 -6.23 11.39 4.13
N HIS A 149 -5.91 12.15 5.16
CA HIS A 149 -6.59 13.41 5.48
C HIS A 149 -5.91 14.62 4.80
N ASN A 150 -4.78 14.40 4.12
CA ASN A 150 -4.09 15.46 3.39
C ASN A 150 -4.71 15.66 1.99
N SER A 151 -5.59 16.66 1.88
CA SER A 151 -6.27 17.00 0.62
C SER A 151 -5.33 17.51 -0.47
N ALA A 152 -4.13 17.99 -0.12
CA ALA A 152 -3.14 18.45 -1.10
C ALA A 152 -2.64 17.30 -2.02
N LEU A 153 -2.81 16.05 -1.62
CA LEU A 153 -2.46 14.89 -2.43
C LEU A 153 -3.51 14.54 -3.51
N ALA A 154 -4.73 15.10 -3.42
CA ALA A 154 -5.80 14.78 -4.36
C ALA A 154 -5.43 14.99 -5.85
N PRO A 155 -4.69 16.05 -6.25
CA PRO A 155 -4.35 16.29 -7.66
C PRO A 155 -3.49 15.20 -8.30
N MET A 156 -2.71 14.40 -7.52
CA MET A 156 -1.88 13.33 -8.07
C MET A 156 -2.62 12.03 -8.37
N ALA A 157 -3.82 11.86 -7.81
CA ALA A 157 -4.59 10.63 -7.95
C ALA A 157 -5.39 10.61 -9.26
N ASP A 158 -5.54 9.43 -9.87
CA ASP A 158 -6.41 9.25 -11.05
C ASP A 158 -7.89 9.40 -10.67
N ARG A 159 -8.24 9.01 -9.44
CA ARG A 159 -9.60 9.14 -8.88
C ARG A 159 -9.54 9.58 -7.43
N VAL A 160 -10.38 10.54 -7.09
CA VAL A 160 -10.52 11.05 -5.72
C VAL A 160 -11.93 10.79 -5.22
N ILE A 161 -12.03 10.26 -4.01
CA ILE A 161 -13.31 9.98 -3.35
C ILE A 161 -13.28 10.68 -1.98
N HIS A 162 -14.11 11.69 -1.83
CA HIS A 162 -14.31 12.37 -0.55
C HIS A 162 -15.36 11.65 0.29
N LEU A 163 -15.00 11.35 1.52
CA LEU A 163 -15.87 10.69 2.49
C LEU A 163 -16.24 11.67 3.60
N LYS A 164 -17.53 11.74 3.92
CA LYS A 164 -18.06 12.55 5.02
C LYS A 164 -19.15 11.78 5.75
N ASN A 165 -19.02 11.69 7.08
CA ASN A 165 -19.98 10.96 7.93
C ASN A 165 -20.28 9.53 7.44
N GLY A 166 -19.26 8.80 7.01
CA GLY A 166 -19.39 7.42 6.54
C GLY A 166 -20.02 7.24 5.15
N LYS A 167 -20.24 8.32 4.40
CA LYS A 167 -20.83 8.31 3.06
C LYS A 167 -19.88 8.95 2.05
N VAL A 168 -20.01 8.55 0.79
CA VAL A 168 -19.37 9.25 -0.32
C VAL A 168 -20.07 10.61 -0.47
N ASP A 169 -19.32 11.68 -0.27
CA ASP A 169 -19.76 13.07 -0.44
C ASP A 169 -19.54 13.53 -1.88
N GLN A 170 -18.33 13.30 -2.40
CA GLN A 170 -17.97 13.66 -3.76
C GLN A 170 -17.03 12.60 -4.35
N MET A 171 -17.08 12.44 -5.67
CA MET A 171 -16.14 11.61 -6.43
C MET A 171 -15.87 12.27 -7.77
N PHE A 172 -14.59 12.34 -8.15
CA PHE A 172 -14.17 12.84 -9.45
C PHE A 172 -12.97 12.08 -10.00
N LEU A 173 -12.80 12.13 -11.30
CA LEU A 173 -11.65 11.58 -12.02
C LEU A 173 -10.74 12.73 -12.41
N ASN A 174 -9.44 12.56 -12.24
CA ASN A 174 -8.44 13.45 -12.81
C ASN A 174 -8.02 12.87 -14.16
N GLU A 175 -8.37 13.53 -15.23
CA GLU A 175 -7.94 13.14 -16.58
C GLU A 175 -6.44 13.32 -16.78
N HIS A 176 -5.87 14.28 -16.06
CA HIS A 176 -4.45 14.63 -16.08
C HIS A 176 -3.90 14.78 -14.66
N PRO A 177 -3.57 13.66 -13.97
CA PRO A 177 -2.98 13.70 -12.64
C PRO A 177 -1.68 14.52 -12.64
N GLN A 178 -1.52 15.39 -11.64
CA GLN A 178 -0.32 16.21 -11.51
C GLN A 178 0.88 15.34 -11.12
N PRO A 179 2.07 15.67 -11.66
CA PRO A 179 3.33 15.06 -11.21
C PRO A 179 3.56 15.33 -9.72
N ILE A 180 4.06 14.33 -9.01
CA ILE A 180 4.29 14.43 -7.55
C ILE A 180 5.24 15.56 -7.20
N GLN A 181 6.18 15.90 -8.08
CA GLN A 181 7.13 16.99 -7.91
C GLN A 181 6.45 18.36 -7.76
N GLU A 182 5.27 18.51 -8.35
CA GLU A 182 4.47 19.74 -8.34
C GLU A 182 3.49 19.82 -7.16
N ILE A 183 3.33 18.74 -6.39
CA ILE A 183 2.46 18.70 -5.22
C ILE A 183 3.19 19.34 -4.03
N GLU A 184 2.54 20.31 -3.38
CA GLU A 184 3.00 20.96 -2.16
C GLU A 184 1.98 20.73 -1.03
N TRP A 185 2.44 20.40 0.20
CA TRP A 185 1.61 20.23 1.39
C TRP A 185 2.33 20.59 2.68
#